data_3cb37cf7373e9c403b3dde34e94a54e6
#
_entry.id   3cb37cf7373e9c403b3dde34e94a54e6
#
_cell.length_a   1.000
_cell.length_b   1.000
_cell.length_c   1.000
_cell.angle_alpha   90.00
_cell.angle_beta   90.00
_cell.angle_gamma   90.00
#
_symmetry.space_group_name_H-M   'P 1'
#
loop_
_entity.id
_entity.type
_entity.pdbx_description
1 polymer ?
#
loop_
_entity_poly.entity_id
_entity_poly.type
_entity_poly.pdbx_seq_one_letter_code
_entity_poly.pdbx_strand_id
1 'polypeptide(L)'
;ATNGASAPSGLLIPPSNALITYSLAAGGTSVAALFMAGYVPGLIWTLCCVAVAVILAKKKGYQGSPDKFRWAHLGKATLRAIPSLSLIVVVIGGIVGGAFSATEGSAIAVVYALILGICYRNLTLRSLWTIVVDSAKMSGMVVFLIGVSNILGWVMAFLQIPQAVSALLLGITDDPIILLLIMNVILLVSGTFMDVTPAILIFTPLFLPIVETFGMDPIHFGLILVYNLCIGNITPPVGNTLFVAIKVGRSTLAKTMPYMLWYYGAILAGLLLVTYVPAVSMFLPRLAGLA
;
A
#
# COMPACT_ATOMS: atom_id res chain seq x y z
N ALA A 1 -8.60 -14.78 8.37
CA ALA A 1 -8.78 -13.37 8.72
C ALA A 1 -7.44 -12.67 8.85
N THR A 2 -6.57 -13.06 9.78
CA THR A 2 -5.28 -12.39 10.07
C THR A 2 -4.44 -12.17 8.81
N ASN A 3 -4.18 -13.23 8.02
CA ASN A 3 -3.39 -13.11 6.79
C ASN A 3 -4.04 -12.17 5.76
N GLY A 4 -5.38 -12.21 5.63
CA GLY A 4 -6.09 -11.31 4.74
C GLY A 4 -6.02 -9.85 5.19
N ALA A 5 -6.17 -9.59 6.49
CA ALA A 5 -6.10 -8.25 7.05
C ALA A 5 -4.67 -7.64 7.02
N SER A 6 -3.63 -8.48 7.18
CA SER A 6 -2.24 -8.01 7.17
C SER A 6 -1.64 -7.84 5.77
N ALA A 7 -2.17 -8.53 4.76
CA ALA A 7 -1.59 -8.53 3.42
C ALA A 7 -1.44 -7.12 2.79
N PRO A 8 -2.41 -6.19 2.92
CA PRO A 8 -2.26 -4.86 2.33
C PRO A 8 -1.15 -3.98 2.95
N SER A 9 -0.58 -4.36 4.11
CA SER A 9 0.60 -3.65 4.63
C SER A 9 1.76 -3.60 3.63
N GLY A 10 1.87 -4.60 2.74
CA GLY A 10 2.86 -4.63 1.66
C GLY A 10 2.61 -3.61 0.55
N LEU A 11 1.44 -2.97 0.50
CA LEU A 11 1.17 -1.84 -0.40
C LEU A 11 1.57 -0.49 0.23
N LEU A 12 1.72 -0.45 1.55
CA LEU A 12 2.15 0.74 2.30
C LEU A 12 3.66 0.72 2.54
N ILE A 13 4.20 -0.46 2.91
CA ILE A 13 5.63 -0.61 3.21
C ILE A 13 6.42 -0.78 1.89
N PRO A 14 7.44 0.04 1.65
CA PRO A 14 8.25 -0.03 0.42
C PRO A 14 9.03 -1.36 0.27
N PRO A 15 9.30 -1.76 -0.97
CA PRO A 15 8.91 -1.13 -2.25
C PRO A 15 7.43 -1.36 -2.58
N SER A 16 6.71 -0.29 -2.93
CA SER A 16 5.26 -0.30 -3.12
C SER A 16 4.86 0.16 -4.52
N ASN A 17 4.18 -0.70 -5.25
CA ASN A 17 3.59 -0.36 -6.55
C ASN A 17 2.52 0.74 -6.43
N ALA A 18 1.73 0.72 -5.36
CA ALA A 18 0.70 1.72 -5.13
C ALA A 18 1.29 3.13 -4.99
N LEU A 19 2.39 3.27 -4.22
CA LEU A 19 3.07 4.56 -4.04
C LEU A 19 3.73 5.04 -5.34
N ILE A 20 4.28 4.13 -6.15
CA ILE A 20 4.83 4.48 -7.47
C ILE A 20 3.71 4.95 -8.40
N THR A 21 2.57 4.24 -8.44
CA THR A 21 1.41 4.64 -9.26
C THR A 21 0.87 6.00 -8.81
N TYR A 22 0.81 6.23 -7.49
CA TYR A 22 0.43 7.53 -6.95
C TYR A 22 1.39 8.64 -7.39
N SER A 23 2.70 8.43 -7.30
CA SER A 23 3.71 9.39 -7.76
C SER A 23 3.46 9.83 -9.21
N LEU A 24 3.16 8.87 -10.09
CA LEU A 24 2.85 9.14 -11.51
C LEU A 24 1.54 9.93 -11.67
N ALA A 25 0.50 9.55 -10.94
CA ALA A 25 -0.82 10.22 -11.00
C ALA A 25 -0.80 11.63 -10.38
N ALA A 26 0.08 11.85 -9.42
CA ALA A 26 0.26 13.13 -8.71
C ALA A 26 1.27 14.08 -9.40
N GLY A 27 1.59 13.84 -10.68
CA GLY A 27 2.45 14.74 -11.45
C GLY A 27 3.95 14.60 -11.13
N GLY A 28 4.40 13.47 -10.58
CA GLY A 28 5.82 13.18 -10.34
C GLY A 28 6.30 13.48 -8.92
N THR A 29 5.42 13.39 -7.93
CA THR A 29 5.79 13.43 -6.51
C THR A 29 6.92 12.44 -6.22
N SER A 30 7.93 12.85 -5.42
CA SER A 30 9.13 12.07 -5.14
C SER A 30 8.82 10.65 -4.64
N VAL A 31 9.21 9.62 -5.40
CA VAL A 31 9.07 8.21 -5.00
C VAL A 31 9.87 7.91 -3.73
N ALA A 32 11.07 8.51 -3.58
CA ALA A 32 11.90 8.34 -2.39
C ALA A 32 11.18 8.88 -1.14
N ALA A 33 10.58 10.07 -1.25
CA ALA A 33 9.81 10.68 -0.18
C ALA A 33 8.57 9.84 0.19
N LEU A 34 7.82 9.35 -0.82
CA LEU A 34 6.67 8.48 -0.62
C LEU A 34 7.08 7.15 0.05
N PHE A 35 8.21 6.58 -0.34
CA PHE A 35 8.72 5.37 0.28
C PHE A 35 9.05 5.62 1.76
N MET A 36 9.75 6.70 2.08
CA MET A 36 10.02 7.04 3.47
C MET A 36 8.74 7.30 4.26
N ALA A 37 7.76 7.99 3.66
CA ALA A 37 6.46 8.26 4.27
C ALA A 37 5.65 7.00 4.56
N GLY A 38 5.79 5.94 3.75
CA GLY A 38 5.02 4.69 3.87
C GLY A 38 5.39 3.82 5.06
N TYR A 39 6.60 3.95 5.63
CA TYR A 39 7.05 3.07 6.72
C TYR A 39 6.21 3.21 7.99
N VAL A 40 5.96 4.43 8.44
CA VAL A 40 5.23 4.64 9.72
C VAL A 40 3.76 4.22 9.60
N PRO A 41 2.99 4.64 8.56
CA PRO A 41 1.64 4.12 8.33
C PRO A 41 1.58 2.60 8.16
N GLY A 42 2.54 2.00 7.46
CA GLY A 42 2.63 0.55 7.30
C GLY A 42 2.91 -0.18 8.62
N LEU A 43 3.74 0.39 9.49
CA LEU A 43 3.96 -0.12 10.84
C LEU A 43 2.70 0.00 11.71
N ILE A 44 1.97 1.12 11.64
CA ILE A 44 0.70 1.30 12.34
C ILE A 44 -0.29 0.22 11.90
N TRP A 45 -0.45 -0.01 10.60
CA TRP A 45 -1.28 -1.09 10.05
C TRP A 45 -0.89 -2.45 10.65
N THR A 46 0.39 -2.76 10.61
CA THR A 46 0.92 -4.04 11.11
C THR A 46 0.67 -4.18 12.62
N LEU A 47 0.92 -3.14 13.41
CA LEU A 47 0.67 -3.14 14.85
C LEU A 47 -0.81 -3.31 15.18
N CYS A 48 -1.72 -2.67 14.44
CA CYS A 48 -3.17 -2.88 14.54
C CYS A 48 -3.52 -4.36 14.31
N CYS A 49 -2.97 -4.96 13.27
CA CYS A 49 -3.19 -6.37 12.96
C CYS A 49 -2.64 -7.30 14.06
N VAL A 50 -1.44 -7.03 14.56
CA VAL A 50 -0.82 -7.81 15.65
C VAL A 50 -1.64 -7.68 16.93
N ALA A 51 -2.07 -6.48 17.31
CA ALA A 51 -2.88 -6.26 18.51
C ALA A 51 -4.20 -7.07 18.44
N VAL A 52 -4.92 -7.00 17.32
CA VAL A 52 -6.15 -7.78 17.13
C VAL A 52 -5.87 -9.29 17.15
N ALA A 53 -4.80 -9.74 16.49
CA ALA A 53 -4.43 -11.16 16.48
C ALA A 53 -4.14 -11.68 17.89
N VAL A 54 -3.41 -10.92 18.72
CA VAL A 54 -3.12 -11.27 20.12
C VAL A 54 -4.40 -11.30 20.97
N ILE A 55 -5.28 -10.31 20.80
CA ILE A 55 -6.56 -10.27 21.52
C ILE A 55 -7.42 -11.49 21.17
N LEU A 56 -7.54 -11.80 19.88
CA LEU A 56 -8.32 -12.93 19.41
C LEU A 56 -7.72 -14.27 19.84
N ALA A 57 -6.39 -14.41 19.81
CA ALA A 57 -5.70 -15.60 20.28
C ALA A 57 -5.95 -15.86 21.75
N LYS A 58 -5.86 -14.80 22.60
CA LYS A 58 -6.17 -14.91 24.03
C LYS A 58 -7.63 -15.27 24.28
N LYS A 59 -8.58 -14.61 23.58
CA LYS A 59 -10.03 -14.89 23.75
C LYS A 59 -10.41 -16.30 23.33
N LYS A 60 -9.74 -16.87 22.33
CA LYS A 60 -10.04 -18.22 21.80
C LYS A 60 -9.20 -19.31 22.47
N GLY A 61 -8.29 -18.96 23.36
CA GLY A 61 -7.41 -19.92 24.02
C GLY A 61 -6.45 -20.64 23.07
N TYR A 62 -6.03 -19.99 21.97
CA TYR A 62 -5.06 -20.57 21.06
C TYR A 62 -3.72 -20.72 21.79
N GLN A 63 -3.25 -21.95 21.86
CA GLN A 63 -1.94 -22.23 22.41
C GLN A 63 -0.88 -22.02 21.32
N GLY A 64 0.24 -21.42 21.70
CA GLY A 64 1.40 -21.31 20.82
C GLY A 64 2.05 -22.65 20.54
N SER A 65 3.03 -22.70 19.64
CA SER A 65 3.84 -23.89 19.44
C SER A 65 4.47 -24.34 20.76
N PRO A 66 4.47 -25.65 21.07
CA PRO A 66 5.15 -26.19 22.25
C PRO A 66 6.67 -25.97 22.20
N ASP A 67 7.23 -25.62 21.05
CA ASP A 67 8.64 -25.38 20.87
C ASP A 67 9.09 -24.12 21.62
N LYS A 68 10.02 -24.29 22.55
CA LYS A 68 10.64 -23.17 23.27
C LYS A 68 11.43 -22.29 22.30
N PHE A 69 11.30 -20.98 22.46
CA PHE A 69 12.10 -20.01 21.71
C PHE A 69 13.61 -20.28 21.89
N ARG A 70 14.33 -20.45 20.77
CA ARG A 70 15.77 -20.69 20.76
C ARG A 70 16.49 -19.61 19.95
N TRP A 71 17.33 -18.82 20.59
CA TRP A 71 18.15 -17.79 19.95
C TRP A 71 19.00 -18.33 18.80
N ALA A 72 19.51 -19.54 18.93
CA ALA A 72 20.29 -20.21 17.88
C ALA A 72 19.46 -20.48 16.61
N HIS A 73 18.17 -20.82 16.76
CA HIS A 73 17.27 -20.99 15.62
C HIS A 73 16.97 -19.66 14.94
N LEU A 74 16.73 -18.59 15.72
CA LEU A 74 16.53 -17.25 15.20
C LEU A 74 17.78 -16.77 14.44
N GLY A 75 18.97 -16.88 15.02
CA GLY A 75 20.23 -16.50 14.37
C GLY A 75 20.47 -17.23 13.05
N LYS A 76 20.23 -18.54 13.02
CA LYS A 76 20.37 -19.35 11.80
C LYS A 76 19.32 -18.99 10.72
N ALA A 77 18.09 -18.70 11.12
CA ALA A 77 17.04 -18.25 10.22
C ALA A 77 17.36 -16.85 9.65
N THR A 78 17.81 -15.92 10.49
CA THR A 78 18.25 -14.59 10.08
C THR A 78 19.40 -14.66 9.08
N LEU A 79 20.45 -15.43 9.37
CA LEU A 79 21.58 -15.61 8.44
C LEU A 79 21.13 -16.14 7.07
N ARG A 80 20.18 -17.06 7.04
CA ARG A 80 19.60 -17.56 5.78
C ARG A 80 18.77 -16.54 5.05
N ALA A 81 18.13 -15.60 5.77
CA ALA A 81 17.29 -14.56 5.20
C ALA A 81 18.10 -13.34 4.71
N ILE A 82 19.33 -13.14 5.20
CA ILE A 82 20.17 -11.98 4.84
C ILE A 82 20.24 -11.77 3.33
N PRO A 83 20.52 -12.77 2.47
CA PRO A 83 20.64 -12.52 1.03
C PRO A 83 19.34 -11.99 0.42
N SER A 84 18.18 -12.43 0.90
CA SER A 84 16.88 -11.93 0.41
C SER A 84 16.53 -10.57 1.00
N LEU A 85 16.85 -10.33 2.27
CA LEU A 85 16.57 -9.06 2.95
C LEU A 85 17.51 -7.96 2.48
N SER A 86 18.75 -8.27 2.12
CA SER A 86 19.69 -7.28 1.60
C SER A 86 19.24 -6.65 0.29
N LEU A 87 18.41 -7.32 -0.53
CA LEU A 87 17.78 -6.74 -1.69
C LEU A 87 16.97 -5.48 -1.34
N ILE A 88 16.16 -5.57 -0.28
CA ILE A 88 15.34 -4.45 0.19
C ILE A 88 16.23 -3.29 0.63
N VAL A 89 17.28 -3.60 1.41
CA VAL A 89 18.22 -2.58 1.90
C VAL A 89 18.98 -1.91 0.75
N VAL A 90 19.44 -2.69 -0.23
CA VAL A 90 20.17 -2.15 -1.39
C VAL A 90 19.26 -1.26 -2.23
N VAL A 91 18.07 -1.75 -2.59
CA VAL A 91 17.15 -0.99 -3.46
C VAL A 91 16.66 0.28 -2.77
N ILE A 92 16.10 0.16 -1.57
CA ILE A 92 15.51 1.32 -0.88
C ILE A 92 16.61 2.25 -0.39
N GLY A 93 17.68 1.71 0.19
CA GLY A 93 18.81 2.51 0.66
C GLY A 93 19.47 3.28 -0.47
N GLY A 94 19.60 2.70 -1.66
CA GLY A 94 20.14 3.36 -2.83
C GLY A 94 19.22 4.45 -3.41
N ILE A 95 17.91 4.21 -3.45
CA ILE A 95 16.92 5.22 -3.90
C ILE A 95 16.86 6.39 -2.91
N VAL A 96 16.75 6.13 -1.62
CA VAL A 96 16.68 7.16 -0.57
C VAL A 96 18.01 7.91 -0.45
N GLY A 97 19.13 7.20 -0.57
CA GLY A 97 20.47 7.80 -0.57
C GLY A 97 20.82 8.55 -1.86
N GLY A 98 19.95 8.59 -2.86
CA GLY A 98 20.17 9.29 -4.13
C GLY A 98 21.21 8.64 -5.04
N ALA A 99 21.64 7.39 -4.74
CA ALA A 99 22.63 6.69 -5.54
C ALA A 99 22.07 6.29 -6.92
N PHE A 100 20.77 6.04 -6.99
CA PHE A 100 20.05 5.72 -8.23
C PHE A 100 18.56 6.07 -8.15
N SER A 101 17.94 6.24 -9.31
CA SER A 101 16.51 6.48 -9.46
C SER A 101 15.68 5.22 -9.14
N ALA A 102 14.37 5.37 -8.97
CA ALA A 102 13.45 4.23 -8.76
C ALA A 102 13.50 3.24 -9.93
N THR A 103 13.68 3.73 -11.16
CA THR A 103 13.78 2.88 -12.35
C THR A 103 15.07 2.06 -12.34
N GLU A 104 16.21 2.68 -12.05
CA GLU A 104 17.50 1.99 -11.92
C GLU A 104 17.47 1.00 -10.75
N GLY A 105 16.86 1.38 -9.62
CA GLY A 105 16.66 0.50 -8.47
C GLY A 105 15.85 -0.75 -8.82
N SER A 106 14.84 -0.63 -9.69
CA SER A 106 14.07 -1.78 -10.16
C SER A 106 14.91 -2.71 -11.05
N ALA A 107 15.78 -2.17 -11.92
CA ALA A 107 16.71 -2.96 -12.73
C ALA A 107 17.71 -3.72 -11.84
N ILE A 108 18.27 -3.04 -10.83
CA ILE A 108 19.17 -3.66 -9.83
C ILE A 108 18.43 -4.79 -9.10
N ALA A 109 17.17 -4.58 -8.71
CA ALA A 109 16.35 -5.60 -8.06
C ALA A 109 16.17 -6.85 -8.92
N VAL A 110 15.90 -6.67 -10.22
CA VAL A 110 15.78 -7.80 -11.17
C VAL A 110 17.08 -8.57 -11.27
N VAL A 111 18.21 -7.89 -11.50
CA VAL A 111 19.53 -8.53 -11.61
C VAL A 111 19.88 -9.27 -10.32
N TYR A 112 19.68 -8.65 -9.18
CA TYR A 112 19.93 -9.26 -7.89
C TYR A 112 19.07 -10.51 -7.65
N ALA A 113 17.76 -10.43 -7.96
CA ALA A 113 16.83 -11.56 -7.84
C ALA A 113 17.21 -12.73 -8.79
N LEU A 114 17.67 -12.42 -10.01
CA LEU A 114 18.20 -13.42 -10.94
C LEU A 114 19.42 -14.12 -10.38
N ILE A 115 20.38 -13.38 -9.84
CA ILE A 115 21.59 -13.94 -9.22
C ILE A 115 21.20 -14.88 -8.07
N LEU A 116 20.32 -14.46 -7.18
CA LEU A 116 19.85 -15.30 -6.08
C LEU A 116 19.11 -16.54 -6.59
N GLY A 117 18.26 -16.40 -7.61
CA GLY A 117 17.53 -17.52 -8.20
C GLY A 117 18.45 -18.59 -8.79
N ILE A 118 19.55 -18.16 -9.43
CA ILE A 118 20.60 -19.05 -9.95
C ILE A 118 21.37 -19.70 -8.79
N CYS A 119 21.80 -18.92 -7.80
CA CYS A 119 22.54 -19.42 -6.63
C CYS A 119 21.74 -20.46 -5.83
N TYR A 120 20.43 -20.26 -5.67
CA TYR A 120 19.54 -21.19 -5.00
C TYR A 120 19.09 -22.36 -5.89
N ARG A 121 19.51 -22.39 -7.16
CA ARG A 121 19.14 -23.40 -8.16
C ARG A 121 17.63 -23.59 -8.33
N ASN A 122 16.86 -22.53 -8.08
CA ASN A 122 15.40 -22.52 -8.21
C ASN A 122 14.92 -21.98 -9.55
N LEU A 123 15.83 -21.48 -10.40
CA LEU A 123 15.53 -20.88 -11.70
C LEU A 123 15.79 -21.88 -12.82
N THR A 124 14.74 -22.22 -13.57
CA THR A 124 14.84 -22.98 -14.80
C THR A 124 14.55 -22.07 -15.99
N LEU A 125 15.07 -22.38 -17.18
CA LEU A 125 14.83 -21.59 -18.39
C LEU A 125 13.32 -21.47 -18.69
N ARG A 126 12.55 -22.53 -18.43
CA ARG A 126 11.10 -22.55 -18.60
C ARG A 126 10.39 -21.62 -17.59
N SER A 127 10.81 -21.65 -16.32
CA SER A 127 10.23 -20.73 -15.31
C SER A 127 10.61 -19.29 -15.59
N LEU A 128 11.84 -19.03 -16.05
CA LEU A 128 12.28 -17.69 -16.44
C LEU A 128 11.40 -17.14 -17.59
N TRP A 129 11.15 -17.94 -18.63
CA TRP A 129 10.26 -17.56 -19.73
C TRP A 129 8.85 -17.21 -19.24
N THR A 130 8.28 -18.04 -18.35
CA THR A 130 6.96 -17.78 -17.75
C THR A 130 6.96 -16.46 -16.97
N ILE A 131 7.97 -16.22 -16.14
CA ILE A 131 8.12 -14.98 -15.38
C ILE A 131 8.18 -13.75 -16.30
N VAL A 132 8.96 -13.83 -17.38
CA VAL A 132 9.08 -12.73 -18.35
C VAL A 132 7.74 -12.45 -19.02
N VAL A 133 7.04 -13.48 -19.48
CA VAL A 133 5.74 -13.33 -20.15
C VAL A 133 4.68 -12.75 -19.18
N ASP A 134 4.63 -13.25 -17.96
CA ASP A 134 3.66 -12.76 -16.97
C ASP A 134 4.00 -11.33 -16.50
N SER A 135 5.28 -11.00 -16.37
CA SER A 135 5.72 -9.63 -16.09
C SER A 135 5.37 -8.68 -17.25
N ALA A 136 5.56 -9.10 -18.49
CA ALA A 136 5.18 -8.31 -19.65
C ALA A 136 3.67 -8.06 -19.72
N LYS A 137 2.84 -9.07 -19.42
CA LYS A 137 1.37 -8.91 -19.34
C LYS A 137 0.97 -7.92 -18.26
N MET A 138 1.54 -8.04 -17.04
CA MET A 138 1.25 -7.11 -15.95
C MET A 138 1.70 -5.68 -16.28
N SER A 139 2.90 -5.51 -16.81
CA SER A 139 3.41 -4.20 -17.21
C SER A 139 2.54 -3.58 -18.32
N GLY A 140 2.14 -4.37 -19.34
CA GLY A 140 1.24 -3.92 -20.39
C GLY A 140 -0.12 -3.48 -19.86
N MET A 141 -0.69 -4.21 -18.91
CA MET A 141 -1.94 -3.84 -18.25
C MET A 141 -1.79 -2.50 -17.49
N VAL A 142 -0.73 -2.33 -16.72
CA VAL A 142 -0.49 -1.10 -15.95
C VAL A 142 -0.29 0.10 -16.87
N VAL A 143 0.54 -0.04 -17.91
CA VAL A 143 0.78 1.02 -18.92
C VAL A 143 -0.52 1.40 -19.64
N PHE A 144 -1.34 0.41 -20.02
CA PHE A 144 -2.65 0.65 -20.62
C PHE A 144 -3.58 1.42 -19.67
N LEU A 145 -3.67 0.99 -18.40
CA LEU A 145 -4.47 1.68 -17.38
C LEU A 145 -4.01 3.13 -17.17
N ILE A 146 -2.70 3.38 -17.10
CA ILE A 146 -2.16 4.73 -16.98
C ILE A 146 -2.54 5.57 -18.21
N GLY A 147 -2.42 5.01 -19.41
CA GLY A 147 -2.82 5.70 -20.65
C GLY A 147 -4.29 6.11 -20.67
N VAL A 148 -5.18 5.18 -20.33
CA VAL A 148 -6.63 5.46 -20.24
C VAL A 148 -6.94 6.47 -19.13
N SER A 149 -6.27 6.36 -17.98
CA SER A 149 -6.47 7.29 -16.87
C SER A 149 -5.99 8.69 -17.17
N ASN A 150 -4.92 8.85 -17.95
CA ASN A 150 -4.47 10.17 -18.42
C ASN A 150 -5.52 10.83 -19.32
N ILE A 151 -6.18 10.06 -20.20
CA ILE A 151 -7.29 10.56 -21.01
C ILE A 151 -8.45 10.98 -20.10
N LEU A 152 -8.80 10.16 -19.11
CA LEU A 152 -9.82 10.49 -18.11
C LEU A 152 -9.46 11.78 -17.35
N GLY A 153 -8.22 11.88 -16.89
CA GLY A 153 -7.71 13.08 -16.20
C GLY A 153 -7.83 14.34 -17.05
N TRP A 154 -7.51 14.26 -18.34
CA TRP A 154 -7.67 15.35 -19.28
C TRP A 154 -9.15 15.74 -19.45
N VAL A 155 -10.04 14.75 -19.65
CA VAL A 155 -11.48 14.99 -19.76
C VAL A 155 -12.04 15.63 -18.48
N MET A 156 -11.63 15.14 -17.31
CA MET A 156 -12.03 15.69 -16.02
C MET A 156 -11.58 17.15 -15.87
N ALA A 157 -10.34 17.46 -16.25
CA ALA A 157 -9.83 18.83 -16.22
C ALA A 157 -10.58 19.75 -17.21
N PHE A 158 -10.83 19.26 -18.44
CA PHE A 158 -11.57 19.99 -19.45
C PHE A 158 -13.01 20.31 -19.03
N LEU A 159 -13.69 19.35 -18.41
CA LEU A 159 -15.05 19.51 -17.87
C LEU A 159 -15.07 20.19 -16.49
N GLN A 160 -13.92 20.60 -15.96
CA GLN A 160 -13.79 21.21 -14.64
C GLN A 160 -14.43 20.37 -13.50
N ILE A 161 -14.38 19.03 -13.63
CA ILE A 161 -14.95 18.12 -12.64
C ILE A 161 -14.33 18.30 -11.25
N PRO A 162 -12.98 18.42 -11.09
CA PRO A 162 -12.38 18.68 -9.79
C PRO A 162 -12.91 19.95 -9.13
N GLN A 163 -13.12 21.00 -9.91
CA GLN A 163 -13.68 22.29 -9.44
C GLN A 163 -15.13 22.14 -9.00
N ALA A 164 -15.95 21.42 -9.79
CA ALA A 164 -17.34 21.15 -9.44
C ALA A 164 -17.45 20.30 -8.17
N VAL A 165 -16.61 19.26 -8.02
CA VAL A 165 -16.55 18.43 -6.82
C VAL A 165 -16.05 19.25 -5.63
N SER A 166 -15.04 20.10 -5.81
CA SER A 166 -14.56 21.01 -4.78
C SER A 166 -15.65 21.95 -4.30
N ALA A 167 -16.37 22.61 -5.23
CA ALA A 167 -17.48 23.50 -4.89
C ALA A 167 -18.61 22.77 -4.15
N LEU A 168 -18.90 21.53 -4.54
CA LEU A 168 -19.91 20.70 -3.87
C LEU A 168 -19.47 20.32 -2.45
N LEU A 169 -18.23 19.93 -2.27
CA LEU A 169 -17.67 19.57 -0.97
C LEU A 169 -17.57 20.79 -0.04
N LEU A 170 -17.09 21.92 -0.55
CA LEU A 170 -17.02 23.19 0.18
C LEU A 170 -18.41 23.76 0.48
N GLY A 171 -19.42 23.45 -0.35
CA GLY A 171 -20.81 23.76 -0.05
C GLY A 171 -21.40 22.98 1.13
N ILE A 172 -20.76 21.86 1.51
CA ILE A 172 -21.15 21.06 2.68
C ILE A 172 -20.42 21.58 3.93
N THR A 173 -19.12 21.90 3.81
CA THR A 173 -18.30 22.33 4.94
C THR A 173 -17.03 23.04 4.48
N ASP A 174 -16.65 24.08 5.22
CA ASP A 174 -15.36 24.75 5.08
C ASP A 174 -14.30 24.19 6.05
N ASP A 175 -14.67 23.22 6.90
CA ASP A 175 -13.76 22.61 7.86
C ASP A 175 -12.94 21.50 7.17
N PRO A 176 -11.59 21.64 7.08
CA PRO A 176 -10.73 20.64 6.48
C PRO A 176 -10.85 19.26 7.12
N ILE A 177 -11.14 19.17 8.43
CA ILE A 177 -11.26 17.93 9.17
C ILE A 177 -12.49 17.14 8.66
N ILE A 178 -13.63 17.82 8.53
CA ILE A 178 -14.87 17.19 8.05
C ILE A 178 -14.72 16.82 6.58
N LEU A 179 -14.08 17.68 5.79
CA LEU A 179 -13.84 17.43 4.37
C LEU A 179 -12.98 16.17 4.16
N LEU A 180 -11.89 16.04 4.91
CA LEU A 180 -11.05 14.83 4.88
C LEU A 180 -11.82 13.58 5.31
N LEU A 181 -12.72 13.69 6.27
CA LEU A 181 -13.59 12.58 6.68
C LEU A 181 -14.51 12.15 5.55
N ILE A 182 -15.15 13.10 4.87
CA ILE A 182 -16.02 12.82 3.70
C ILE A 182 -15.20 12.14 2.60
N MET A 183 -14.01 12.66 2.29
CA MET A 183 -13.11 12.06 1.29
C MET A 183 -12.69 10.63 1.70
N ASN A 184 -12.35 10.40 2.97
CA ASN A 184 -12.05 9.06 3.47
C ASN A 184 -13.23 8.10 3.27
N VAL A 185 -14.47 8.53 3.54
CA VAL A 185 -15.66 7.70 3.34
C VAL A 185 -15.85 7.37 1.85
N ILE A 186 -15.70 8.37 0.97
CA ILE A 186 -15.81 8.15 -0.49
C ILE A 186 -14.75 7.15 -0.96
N LEU A 187 -13.49 7.30 -0.50
CA LEU A 187 -12.40 6.41 -0.85
C LEU A 187 -12.60 5.00 -0.31
N LEU A 188 -13.09 4.86 0.93
CA LEU A 188 -13.40 3.56 1.52
C LEU A 188 -14.49 2.84 0.71
N VAL A 189 -15.59 3.52 0.42
CA VAL A 189 -16.69 2.95 -0.37
C VAL A 189 -16.20 2.56 -1.76
N SER A 190 -15.53 3.48 -2.46
CA SER A 190 -15.01 3.21 -3.81
C SER A 190 -13.99 2.08 -3.83
N GLY A 191 -13.10 2.01 -2.85
CA GLY A 191 -12.10 0.96 -2.71
C GLY A 191 -12.69 -0.44 -2.50
N THR A 192 -13.95 -0.55 -2.03
CA THR A 192 -14.61 -1.86 -1.93
C THR A 192 -15.03 -2.44 -3.28
N PHE A 193 -15.18 -1.59 -4.31
CA PHE A 193 -15.62 -1.97 -5.65
C PHE A 193 -14.49 -1.99 -6.69
N MET A 194 -13.39 -1.31 -6.42
CA MET A 194 -12.29 -1.09 -7.36
C MET A 194 -10.98 -1.65 -6.78
N ASP A 195 -10.08 -2.07 -7.68
CA ASP A 195 -8.71 -2.39 -7.27
C ASP A 195 -7.91 -1.12 -6.97
N VAL A 196 -6.83 -1.27 -6.19
CA VAL A 196 -6.03 -0.14 -5.68
C VAL A 196 -5.45 0.70 -6.82
N THR A 197 -4.88 0.07 -7.85
CA THR A 197 -4.22 0.79 -8.96
C THR A 197 -5.19 1.69 -9.76
N PRO A 198 -6.33 1.19 -10.29
CA PRO A 198 -7.29 2.05 -10.98
C PRO A 198 -7.85 3.15 -10.08
N ALA A 199 -8.12 2.83 -8.81
CA ALA A 199 -8.64 3.81 -7.88
C ALA A 199 -7.66 4.96 -7.64
N ILE A 200 -6.36 4.70 -7.48
CA ILE A 200 -5.33 5.73 -7.37
C ILE A 200 -5.36 6.65 -8.59
N LEU A 201 -5.40 6.07 -9.80
CA LEU A 201 -5.37 6.84 -11.05
C LEU A 201 -6.61 7.73 -11.25
N ILE A 202 -7.76 7.37 -10.68
CA ILE A 202 -9.00 8.15 -10.75
C ILE A 202 -9.06 9.20 -9.64
N PHE A 203 -8.80 8.81 -8.40
CA PHE A 203 -9.02 9.68 -7.25
C PHE A 203 -7.88 10.66 -6.98
N THR A 204 -6.66 10.37 -7.44
CA THR A 204 -5.55 11.31 -7.29
C THR A 204 -5.83 12.63 -8.04
N PRO A 205 -6.08 12.66 -9.36
CA PRO A 205 -6.35 13.91 -10.06
C PRO A 205 -7.66 14.59 -9.64
N LEU A 206 -8.58 13.84 -9.02
CA LEU A 206 -9.83 14.39 -8.52
C LEU A 206 -9.65 15.11 -7.17
N PHE A 207 -8.94 14.51 -6.23
CA PHE A 207 -8.88 14.97 -4.85
C PHE A 207 -7.61 15.73 -4.49
N LEU A 208 -6.48 15.46 -5.17
CA LEU A 208 -5.22 16.15 -4.87
C LEU A 208 -5.34 17.68 -5.02
N PRO A 209 -5.92 18.24 -6.11
CA PRO A 209 -6.09 19.69 -6.21
C PRO A 209 -6.93 20.28 -5.08
N ILE A 210 -7.91 19.52 -4.55
CA ILE A 210 -8.78 19.99 -3.46
C ILE A 210 -8.00 20.09 -2.16
N VAL A 211 -7.22 19.05 -1.81
CA VAL A 211 -6.47 19.04 -0.55
C VAL A 211 -5.30 20.03 -0.56
N GLU A 212 -4.74 20.32 -1.72
CA GLU A 212 -3.70 21.34 -1.89
C GLU A 212 -4.23 22.76 -1.58
N THR A 213 -5.51 23.04 -1.82
CA THR A 213 -6.12 24.32 -1.44
C THR A 213 -6.11 24.57 0.06
N PHE A 214 -6.05 23.52 0.87
CA PHE A 214 -5.92 23.59 2.33
C PHE A 214 -4.47 23.50 2.81
N GLY A 215 -3.50 23.51 1.89
CA GLY A 215 -2.07 23.42 2.22
C GLY A 215 -1.62 22.01 2.63
N MET A 216 -2.37 20.96 2.27
CA MET A 216 -1.94 19.59 2.54
C MET A 216 -0.82 19.18 1.58
N ASP A 217 0.21 18.55 2.13
CA ASP A 217 1.33 18.02 1.36
C ASP A 217 0.87 16.84 0.49
N PRO A 218 1.22 16.79 -0.82
CA PRO A 218 0.89 15.69 -1.73
C PRO A 218 1.38 14.33 -1.22
N ILE A 219 2.52 14.27 -0.54
CA ILE A 219 3.05 13.03 0.04
C ILE A 219 2.11 12.50 1.12
N HIS A 220 1.66 13.39 2.02
CA HIS A 220 0.73 13.03 3.08
C HIS A 220 -0.60 12.52 2.53
N PHE A 221 -1.18 13.24 1.56
CA PHE A 221 -2.41 12.83 0.91
C PHE A 221 -2.27 11.47 0.21
N GLY A 222 -1.14 11.22 -0.45
CA GLY A 222 -0.86 9.93 -1.09
C GLY A 222 -0.94 8.75 -0.11
N LEU A 223 -0.41 8.93 1.11
CA LEU A 223 -0.50 7.89 2.13
C LEU A 223 -1.94 7.68 2.63
N ILE A 224 -2.71 8.76 2.80
CA ILE A 224 -4.13 8.67 3.17
C ILE A 224 -4.90 7.90 2.09
N LEU A 225 -4.72 8.26 0.82
CA LEU A 225 -5.37 7.62 -0.31
C LEU A 225 -5.04 6.13 -0.37
N VAL A 226 -3.75 5.77 -0.37
CA VAL A 226 -3.33 4.37 -0.46
C VAL A 226 -3.81 3.57 0.76
N TYR A 227 -3.76 4.14 1.97
CA TYR A 227 -4.24 3.49 3.17
C TYR A 227 -5.74 3.17 3.10
N ASN A 228 -6.57 4.12 2.64
CA ASN A 228 -8.00 3.91 2.41
C ASN A 228 -8.27 2.77 1.42
N LEU A 229 -7.61 2.81 0.27
CA LEU A 229 -7.79 1.81 -0.77
C LEU A 229 -7.33 0.42 -0.33
N CYS A 230 -6.31 0.34 0.52
CA CYS A 230 -5.90 -0.90 1.17
C CYS A 230 -7.01 -1.49 2.05
N ILE A 231 -7.77 -0.66 2.77
CA ILE A 231 -8.94 -1.12 3.55
C ILE A 231 -10.03 -1.63 2.59
N GLY A 232 -10.31 -0.89 1.52
CA GLY A 232 -11.26 -1.31 0.49
C GLY A 232 -10.92 -2.68 -0.09
N ASN A 233 -9.63 -2.93 -0.36
CA ASN A 233 -9.14 -4.18 -0.95
C ASN A 233 -9.33 -5.43 -0.06
N ILE A 234 -9.59 -5.26 1.23
CA ILE A 234 -9.95 -6.34 2.15
C ILE A 234 -11.41 -6.32 2.55
N THR A 235 -12.22 -5.42 1.99
CA THR A 235 -13.64 -5.21 2.36
C THR A 235 -14.57 -5.71 1.27
N PRO A 236 -15.62 -6.52 1.58
CA PRO A 236 -16.64 -6.88 0.61
C PRO A 236 -17.34 -5.64 0.01
N PRO A 237 -17.87 -5.69 -1.21
CA PRO A 237 -18.22 -6.88 -1.99
C PRO A 237 -17.10 -7.44 -2.87
N VAL A 238 -16.14 -6.63 -3.34
CA VAL A 238 -15.11 -7.12 -4.26
C VAL A 238 -13.86 -7.59 -3.51
N GLY A 239 -13.29 -6.79 -2.61
CA GLY A 239 -12.21 -7.14 -1.68
C GLY A 239 -11.22 -8.20 -2.18
N ASN A 240 -10.48 -7.93 -3.26
CA ASN A 240 -9.65 -8.91 -3.95
C ASN A 240 -8.73 -9.70 -3.01
N THR A 241 -8.05 -9.00 -2.11
CA THR A 241 -7.15 -9.64 -1.13
C THR A 241 -7.89 -10.52 -0.14
N LEU A 242 -9.10 -10.12 0.27
CA LEU A 242 -9.92 -10.93 1.18
C LEU A 242 -10.33 -12.26 0.54
N PHE A 243 -10.80 -12.23 -0.71
CA PHE A 243 -11.21 -13.45 -1.41
C PHE A 243 -10.05 -14.38 -1.69
N VAL A 244 -8.88 -13.85 -2.06
CA VAL A 244 -7.65 -14.64 -2.20
C VAL A 244 -7.27 -15.30 -0.87
N ALA A 245 -7.30 -14.55 0.23
CA ALA A 245 -6.98 -15.07 1.56
C ALA A 245 -7.98 -16.16 2.01
N ILE A 246 -9.27 -16.00 1.71
CA ILE A 246 -10.31 -17.01 1.99
C ILE A 246 -10.05 -18.28 1.19
N LYS A 247 -9.74 -18.15 -0.11
CA LYS A 247 -9.43 -19.29 -0.99
C LYS A 247 -8.21 -20.06 -0.54
N VAL A 248 -7.10 -19.37 -0.26
CA VAL A 248 -5.85 -19.98 0.24
C VAL A 248 -6.05 -20.61 1.61
N GLY A 249 -6.78 -19.92 2.50
CA GLY A 249 -7.09 -20.41 3.85
C GLY A 249 -8.17 -21.49 3.89
N ARG A 250 -8.70 -21.94 2.73
CA ARG A 250 -9.77 -22.92 2.62
C ARG A 250 -10.94 -22.62 3.58
N SER A 251 -11.33 -21.35 3.67
CA SER A 251 -12.39 -20.84 4.53
C SER A 251 -13.59 -20.35 3.71
N THR A 252 -14.58 -19.77 4.38
CA THR A 252 -15.73 -19.11 3.73
C THR A 252 -15.85 -17.69 4.23
N LEU A 253 -16.47 -16.81 3.43
CA LEU A 253 -16.71 -15.43 3.81
C LEU A 253 -17.47 -15.32 5.14
N ALA A 254 -18.53 -16.11 5.30
CA ALA A 254 -19.35 -16.12 6.51
C ALA A 254 -18.56 -16.49 7.78
N LYS A 255 -17.59 -17.42 7.68
CA LYS A 255 -16.72 -17.78 8.81
C LYS A 255 -15.63 -16.77 9.09
N THR A 256 -15.19 -16.01 8.07
CA THR A 256 -14.07 -15.07 8.17
C THR A 256 -14.53 -13.69 8.64
N MET A 257 -15.72 -13.24 8.21
CA MET A 257 -16.24 -11.88 8.48
C MET A 257 -16.31 -11.49 9.96
N PRO A 258 -16.80 -12.34 10.89
CA PRO A 258 -16.86 -11.97 12.31
C PRO A 258 -15.50 -11.62 12.91
N TYR A 259 -14.43 -12.21 12.37
CA TYR A 259 -13.07 -11.89 12.78
C TYR A 259 -12.54 -10.64 12.06
N MET A 260 -12.90 -10.45 10.78
CA MET A 260 -12.48 -9.27 10.02
C MET A 260 -12.99 -7.97 10.62
N LEU A 261 -14.19 -7.96 11.23
CA LEU A 261 -14.73 -6.77 11.87
C LEU A 261 -13.81 -6.20 12.96
N TRP A 262 -13.11 -7.05 13.71
CA TRP A 262 -12.13 -6.60 14.69
C TRP A 262 -10.92 -5.90 14.02
N TYR A 263 -10.47 -6.45 12.89
CA TYR A 263 -9.38 -5.84 12.12
C TYR A 263 -9.81 -4.52 11.50
N TYR A 264 -11.02 -4.44 10.92
CA TYR A 264 -11.53 -3.19 10.37
C TYR A 264 -11.58 -2.08 11.42
N GLY A 265 -12.08 -2.35 12.62
CA GLY A 265 -12.10 -1.37 13.70
C GLY A 265 -10.71 -0.83 14.05
N ALA A 266 -9.72 -1.72 14.18
CA ALA A 266 -8.36 -1.33 14.50
C ALA A 266 -7.67 -0.57 13.35
N ILE A 267 -7.85 -1.04 12.12
CA ILE A 267 -7.22 -0.43 10.93
C ILE A 267 -7.88 0.93 10.60
N LEU A 268 -9.20 1.06 10.80
CA LEU A 268 -9.89 2.35 10.67
C LEU A 268 -9.40 3.38 11.71
N ALA A 269 -9.14 2.95 12.95
CA ALA A 269 -8.50 3.82 13.93
C ALA A 269 -7.09 4.26 13.48
N GLY A 270 -6.33 3.34 12.87
CA GLY A 270 -5.04 3.65 12.23
C GLY A 270 -5.19 4.65 11.07
N LEU A 271 -6.23 4.50 10.24
CA LEU A 271 -6.53 5.44 9.15
C LEU A 271 -6.77 6.85 9.69
N LEU A 272 -7.62 6.99 10.72
CA LEU A 272 -7.89 8.29 11.32
C LEU A 272 -6.62 8.92 11.90
N LEU A 273 -5.77 8.12 12.53
CA LEU A 273 -4.48 8.59 13.02
C LEU A 273 -3.59 9.09 11.87
N VAL A 274 -3.48 8.34 10.79
CA VAL A 274 -2.70 8.74 9.60
C VAL A 274 -3.29 9.99 8.95
N THR A 275 -4.62 10.09 8.86
CA THR A 275 -5.31 11.22 8.22
C THR A 275 -5.12 12.54 8.99
N TYR A 276 -5.29 12.50 10.31
CA TYR A 276 -5.34 13.72 11.13
C TYR A 276 -4.02 14.08 11.82
N VAL A 277 -3.02 13.22 11.74
CA VAL A 277 -1.69 13.48 12.30
C VAL A 277 -0.64 13.45 11.18
N PRO A 278 -0.41 14.60 10.48
CA PRO A 278 0.54 14.66 9.38
C PRO A 278 1.96 14.19 9.75
N ALA A 279 2.36 14.37 11.01
CA ALA A 279 3.65 13.89 11.50
C ALA A 279 3.84 12.38 11.31
N VAL A 280 2.78 11.59 11.28
CA VAL A 280 2.85 10.13 11.10
C VAL A 280 3.42 9.75 9.72
N SER A 281 3.06 10.47 8.68
CA SER A 281 3.56 10.23 7.32
C SER A 281 4.76 11.10 6.97
N MET A 282 4.84 12.33 7.50
CA MET A 282 5.86 13.30 7.13
C MET A 282 7.13 13.26 7.99
N PHE A 283 7.13 12.53 9.12
CA PHE A 283 8.29 12.47 10.02
C PHE A 283 9.54 11.94 9.35
N LEU A 284 9.46 10.77 8.71
CA LEU A 284 10.62 10.16 8.06
C LEU A 284 11.08 10.91 6.80
N PRO A 285 10.19 11.37 5.89
CA PRO A 285 10.62 12.21 4.76
C PRO A 285 11.36 13.47 5.19
N ARG A 286 10.86 14.17 6.20
CA ARG A 286 11.51 15.37 6.75
C ARG A 286 12.86 15.06 7.39
N LEU A 287 12.95 13.96 8.15
CA LEU A 287 14.21 13.52 8.74
C LEU A 287 15.26 13.16 7.67
N ALA A 288 14.81 12.64 6.52
CA ALA A 288 15.67 12.31 5.39
C ALA A 288 15.95 13.51 4.46
N GLY A 289 15.40 14.69 4.73
CA GLY A 289 15.56 15.88 3.88
C GLY A 289 14.87 15.75 2.51
N LEU A 290 13.80 14.97 2.42
CA LEU A 290 13.06 14.67 1.18
C LEU A 290 11.71 15.40 1.09
N ALA A 291 11.32 16.13 2.14
CA ALA A 291 10.07 16.89 2.25
C ALA A 291 10.23 18.12 3.16
#